data_c81b7f998821bf9bc7b2eee9af3e1db2
#
_entry.id   c81b7f998821bf9bc7b2eee9af3e1db2
#
_cell.length_a   1.000
_cell.length_b   1.000
_cell.length_c   1.000
_cell.angle_alpha   90.00
_cell.angle_beta   90.00
_cell.angle_gamma   90.00
#
_symmetry.space_group_name_H-M   'P 1'
#
loop_
_entity.id
_entity.type
_entity.pdbx_description
1 polymer ?
#
loop_
_entity_poly.entity_id
_entity_poly.type
_entity_poly.pdbx_seq_one_letter_code
_entity_poly.pdbx_strand_id
1 'polypeptide(L)'
;PTIVDEEIAPTEEKHKDNRPIGEKVISALVGIFSKDESDDNDTVKEENSKPVEDYTGEEDEKSILYELNHNIRKLFMRSLLSGIIAAVVVVLTIVTRIFPSAICSAVPFAPAAYAILLFILMAASLVLNRVAMLSGLSPLVHIKGNSDTAVAVAGAAGMVQIIVSFFCLGDLNGFHVNYYTVIPMLAFFANNVGKLYMVLRVKDNFKFVSSKGQKYASKIYNNESVAMQMMSGTAADRPIIAYQHKTKFPSNFLKISYAPDPSEDLASKLAPITTIASIIIAVMYGVVKLSFADALNAFALITAVSVPVATLLSVNAPVRKLCKTLLSYGSMLSGYPSVKQFCDSTAIMIDANELFPAESISLEGIKTFEDYGIDESLLCGIAILKEAQNPIANAFDSVVAETEETLPEVESVLYEDEIGLVGWIKSERILVGSRTLMEKYSVEVPNMEYEEKYTSQGRQVTYL
;
A
#
# COMPACT_ATOMS: atom_id res chain seq x y z
N PRO A 1 -33.78 6.43 -26.02
CA PRO A 1 -34.47 7.16 -24.98
C PRO A 1 -33.45 7.85 -24.10
N THR A 2 -33.48 9.15 -24.22
CA THR A 2 -32.68 10.13 -23.52
C THR A 2 -33.18 10.21 -22.06
N ILE A 3 -32.30 10.05 -21.11
CA ILE A 3 -32.58 10.35 -19.70
C ILE A 3 -32.10 11.77 -19.46
N VAL A 4 -33.03 12.63 -19.08
CA VAL A 4 -32.81 14.03 -18.71
C VAL A 4 -32.45 14.06 -17.25
N ASP A 5 -31.27 14.59 -16.92
CA ASP A 5 -30.85 14.87 -15.54
C ASP A 5 -31.57 16.12 -15.03
N GLU A 6 -32.43 15.98 -14.05
CA GLU A 6 -33.02 17.07 -13.27
C GLU A 6 -32.03 17.52 -12.18
N GLU A 7 -31.51 18.71 -12.31
CA GLU A 7 -30.73 19.45 -11.33
C GLU A 7 -31.64 19.87 -10.15
N ILE A 8 -31.45 19.25 -8.97
CA ILE A 8 -32.09 19.72 -7.73
C ILE A 8 -31.13 20.67 -7.02
N ALA A 9 -31.49 21.93 -6.96
CA ALA A 9 -30.79 22.97 -6.20
C ALA A 9 -30.92 22.70 -4.66
N PRO A 10 -29.85 22.85 -3.88
CA PRO A 10 -29.93 22.66 -2.43
C PRO A 10 -30.55 23.89 -1.76
N THR A 11 -31.65 23.66 -1.04
CA THR A 11 -32.30 24.61 -0.13
C THR A 11 -31.45 24.70 1.14
N GLU A 12 -30.99 25.90 1.49
CA GLU A 12 -30.33 26.19 2.76
C GLU A 12 -31.33 26.09 3.94
N GLU A 13 -31.37 24.94 4.61
CA GLU A 13 -31.97 24.84 5.95
C GLU A 13 -30.94 25.14 7.02
N LYS A 14 -31.17 26.18 7.80
CA LYS A 14 -30.44 26.49 9.03
C LYS A 14 -30.70 25.39 10.06
N HIS A 15 -29.83 24.38 10.09
CA HIS A 15 -29.83 23.35 11.14
C HIS A 15 -29.42 23.93 12.49
N LYS A 16 -30.36 23.87 13.47
CA LYS A 16 -30.03 24.08 14.89
C LYS A 16 -29.05 22.99 15.33
N ASP A 17 -27.87 23.41 15.76
CA ASP A 17 -26.81 22.54 16.25
C ASP A 17 -27.18 21.80 17.54
N ASN A 18 -27.68 20.57 17.39
CA ASN A 18 -28.10 19.69 18.48
C ASN A 18 -27.02 18.72 18.97
N ARG A 19 -25.72 19.03 18.71
CA ARG A 19 -24.60 18.18 19.15
C ARG A 19 -24.47 18.13 20.67
N PRO A 20 -24.13 16.98 21.26
CA PRO A 20 -23.91 16.85 22.71
C PRO A 20 -22.78 17.80 23.19
N ILE A 21 -22.86 18.23 24.44
CA ILE A 21 -21.96 19.24 25.04
C ILE A 21 -20.48 18.88 24.87
N GLY A 22 -20.14 17.57 24.92
CA GLY A 22 -18.79 17.07 24.69
C GLY A 22 -18.27 17.35 23.27
N GLU A 23 -19.10 17.21 22.24
CA GLU A 23 -18.75 17.55 20.85
C GLU A 23 -18.56 19.05 20.64
N LYS A 24 -19.36 19.89 21.32
CA LYS A 24 -19.20 21.35 21.26
C LYS A 24 -17.91 21.82 21.91
N VAL A 25 -17.50 21.20 23.00
CA VAL A 25 -16.22 21.50 23.67
C VAL A 25 -15.04 21.06 22.80
N ILE A 26 -15.12 19.87 22.21
CA ILE A 26 -14.07 19.36 21.32
C ILE A 26 -13.98 20.18 20.03
N SER A 27 -15.12 20.54 19.42
CA SER A 27 -15.11 21.39 18.21
C SER A 27 -14.62 22.81 18.49
N ALA A 28 -14.91 23.34 19.69
CA ALA A 28 -14.37 24.63 20.14
C ALA A 28 -12.87 24.57 20.40
N LEU A 29 -12.37 23.50 21.03
CA LEU A 29 -10.92 23.25 21.21
C LEU A 29 -10.21 23.05 19.86
N VAL A 30 -10.79 22.25 18.97
CA VAL A 30 -10.27 22.08 17.60
C VAL A 30 -10.24 23.41 16.87
N GLY A 31 -11.28 24.25 16.99
CA GLY A 31 -11.34 25.58 16.39
C GLY A 31 -10.32 26.56 16.95
N ILE A 32 -9.98 26.49 18.24
CA ILE A 32 -8.95 27.30 18.87
C ILE A 32 -7.54 26.89 18.39
N PHE A 33 -7.30 25.58 18.26
CA PHE A 33 -5.99 25.06 17.82
C PHE A 33 -5.80 25.02 16.29
N SER A 34 -6.87 25.10 15.49
CA SER A 34 -6.78 25.21 14.03
C SER A 34 -6.57 26.66 13.55
N LYS A 35 -6.87 27.66 14.40
CA LYS A 35 -6.74 29.07 14.03
C LYS A 35 -5.30 29.54 13.85
N ASP A 36 -4.32 28.82 14.42
CA ASP A 36 -2.89 29.11 14.26
C ASP A 36 -2.25 28.55 12.97
N GLU A 37 -3.01 27.81 12.14
CA GLU A 37 -2.50 27.36 10.85
C GLU A 37 -2.74 28.35 9.70
N SER A 38 -3.48 29.45 9.97
CA SER A 38 -3.81 30.46 8.96
C SER A 38 -2.96 31.76 9.04
N ASP A 39 -2.04 31.88 10.01
CA ASP A 39 -1.30 33.14 10.25
C ASP A 39 0.18 33.14 9.81
N ASP A 40 0.66 32.13 9.07
CA ASP A 40 1.92 32.26 8.32
C ASP A 40 1.61 32.78 6.89
N ASN A 41 1.19 34.04 6.85
CA ASN A 41 1.09 34.81 5.62
C ASN A 41 2.49 35.24 5.16
N ASP A 42 3.11 34.43 4.33
CA ASP A 42 4.04 34.92 3.32
C ASP A 42 3.31 34.98 1.98
N THR A 43 3.09 36.22 1.61
CA THR A 43 2.41 36.74 0.43
C THR A 43 2.85 36.04 -0.88
N VAL A 44 2.08 35.08 -1.31
CA VAL A 44 1.87 34.76 -2.73
C VAL A 44 0.36 34.75 -2.94
N LYS A 45 -0.13 35.65 -3.76
CA LYS A 45 -1.53 35.68 -4.19
C LYS A 45 -1.82 34.39 -4.93
N GLU A 46 -2.35 33.39 -4.24
CA GLU A 46 -2.94 32.22 -4.84
C GLU A 46 -4.40 32.52 -5.19
N GLU A 47 -4.69 32.41 -6.47
CA GLU A 47 -6.06 32.29 -7.00
C GLU A 47 -6.79 31.19 -6.22
N ASN A 48 -8.08 31.43 -5.93
CA ASN A 48 -9.04 30.54 -5.27
C ASN A 48 -9.05 29.11 -5.87
N SER A 49 -8.10 28.26 -5.53
CA SER A 49 -8.17 26.86 -5.83
C SER A 49 -8.79 26.13 -4.63
N LYS A 50 -9.97 25.52 -4.85
CA LYS A 50 -10.55 24.56 -3.92
C LYS A 50 -9.52 23.46 -3.66
N PRO A 51 -9.41 22.93 -2.42
CA PRO A 51 -8.52 21.80 -2.18
C PRO A 51 -8.88 20.65 -3.12
N VAL A 52 -7.88 20.15 -3.85
CA VAL A 52 -8.06 19.07 -4.82
C VAL A 52 -8.35 17.78 -4.05
N GLU A 53 -9.55 17.23 -4.19
CA GLU A 53 -9.95 16.00 -3.49
C GLU A 53 -9.21 14.76 -3.99
N ASP A 54 -8.87 14.70 -5.28
CA ASP A 54 -8.06 13.63 -5.89
C ASP A 54 -7.40 14.12 -7.18
N TYR A 55 -6.48 13.34 -7.74
CA TYR A 55 -5.82 13.66 -9.00
C TYR A 55 -6.77 13.39 -10.18
N THR A 56 -7.12 14.44 -10.91
CA THR A 56 -8.04 14.38 -12.04
C THR A 56 -7.35 14.67 -13.39
N GLY A 57 -6.22 15.35 -13.39
CA GLY A 57 -5.49 15.69 -14.61
C GLY A 57 -4.17 16.43 -14.38
N GLU A 58 -3.50 16.79 -15.47
CA GLU A 58 -2.19 17.47 -15.44
C GLU A 58 -2.22 18.83 -14.74
N GLU A 59 -3.38 19.47 -14.67
CA GLU A 59 -3.56 20.78 -14.01
C GLU A 59 -3.35 20.67 -12.50
N ASP A 60 -3.72 19.54 -11.90
CA ASP A 60 -3.63 19.29 -10.45
C ASP A 60 -2.21 18.89 -10.00
N GLU A 61 -1.34 18.50 -10.94
CA GLU A 61 -0.02 17.95 -10.63
C GLU A 61 0.81 18.85 -9.71
N LYS A 62 0.89 20.13 -10.05
CA LYS A 62 1.71 21.10 -9.32
C LYS A 62 1.18 21.34 -7.90
N SER A 63 -0.14 21.42 -7.75
CA SER A 63 -0.78 21.66 -6.47
C SER A 63 -0.63 20.46 -5.54
N ILE A 64 -0.86 19.24 -6.05
CA ILE A 64 -0.69 18.01 -5.28
C ILE A 64 0.79 17.80 -4.88
N LEU A 65 1.74 18.03 -5.79
CA LEU A 65 3.17 17.92 -5.47
C LEU A 65 3.60 18.97 -4.43
N TYR A 66 3.08 20.18 -4.50
CA TYR A 66 3.35 21.21 -3.50
C TYR A 66 2.83 20.78 -2.13
N GLU A 67 1.58 20.31 -2.06
CA GLU A 67 0.98 19.83 -0.81
C GLU A 67 1.72 18.63 -0.22
N LEU A 68 2.07 17.64 -1.05
CA LEU A 68 2.85 16.48 -0.62
C LEU A 68 4.23 16.89 -0.08
N ASN A 69 4.93 17.82 -0.75
CA ASN A 69 6.23 18.31 -0.31
C ASN A 69 6.12 19.09 1.01
N HIS A 70 5.09 19.92 1.15
CA HIS A 70 4.81 20.69 2.36
C HIS A 70 4.54 19.75 3.55
N ASN A 71 3.68 18.74 3.36
CA ASN A 71 3.38 17.73 4.36
C ASN A 71 4.62 16.90 4.75
N ILE A 72 5.47 16.52 3.78
CA ILE A 72 6.74 15.84 4.05
C ILE A 72 7.65 16.71 4.90
N ARG A 73 7.80 18.00 4.59
CA ARG A 73 8.66 18.92 5.35
C ARG A 73 8.15 19.08 6.79
N LYS A 74 6.84 19.29 6.97
CA LYS A 74 6.22 19.38 8.31
C LYS A 74 6.43 18.09 9.11
N LEU A 75 6.16 16.92 8.52
CA LEU A 75 6.32 15.62 9.17
C LEU A 75 7.78 15.30 9.48
N PHE A 76 8.71 15.65 8.59
CA PHE A 76 10.15 15.47 8.82
C PHE A 76 10.64 16.28 10.01
N MET A 77 10.30 17.59 10.07
CA MET A 77 10.67 18.44 11.20
C MET A 77 10.03 17.95 12.51
N ARG A 78 8.76 17.54 12.47
CA ARG A 78 8.06 16.97 13.62
C ARG A 78 8.70 15.65 14.10
N SER A 79 9.07 14.76 13.17
CA SER A 79 9.78 13.52 13.49
C SER A 79 11.14 13.79 14.11
N LEU A 80 11.90 14.71 13.54
CA LEU A 80 13.23 15.06 14.05
C LEU A 80 13.16 15.60 15.48
N LEU A 81 12.28 16.59 15.72
CA LEU A 81 12.10 17.17 17.05
C LEU A 81 11.57 16.16 18.07
N SER A 82 10.55 15.35 17.69
CA SER A 82 10.05 14.27 18.56
C SER A 82 11.14 13.25 18.88
N GLY A 83 11.99 12.92 17.92
CA GLY A 83 13.13 12.01 18.12
C GLY A 83 14.18 12.56 19.08
N ILE A 84 14.51 13.84 18.97
CA ILE A 84 15.43 14.52 19.89
C ILE A 84 14.85 14.52 21.31
N ILE A 85 13.59 14.90 21.49
CA ILE A 85 12.92 14.91 22.79
C ILE A 85 12.91 13.51 23.40
N ALA A 86 12.53 12.49 22.63
CA ALA A 86 12.51 11.10 23.07
C ALA A 86 13.90 10.62 23.48
N ALA A 87 14.94 10.91 22.70
CA ALA A 87 16.33 10.55 23.02
C ALA A 87 16.82 11.20 24.31
N VAL A 88 16.53 12.50 24.50
CA VAL A 88 16.88 13.23 25.73
C VAL A 88 16.20 12.58 26.95
N VAL A 89 14.90 12.26 26.85
CA VAL A 89 14.17 11.64 27.96
C VAL A 89 14.67 10.23 28.26
N VAL A 90 15.01 9.45 27.25
CA VAL A 90 15.62 8.11 27.42
C VAL A 90 16.94 8.23 28.19
N VAL A 91 17.84 9.13 27.75
CA VAL A 91 19.13 9.34 28.41
C VAL A 91 18.95 9.82 29.85
N LEU A 92 18.09 10.80 30.08
CA LEU A 92 17.79 11.30 31.43
C LEU A 92 17.26 10.20 32.35
N THR A 93 16.34 9.39 31.85
CA THR A 93 15.76 8.27 32.62
C THR A 93 16.81 7.23 32.94
N ILE A 94 17.68 6.86 32.01
CA ILE A 94 18.78 5.90 32.24
C ILE A 94 19.75 6.46 33.29
N VAL A 95 20.20 7.70 33.15
CA VAL A 95 21.15 8.34 34.05
C VAL A 95 20.60 8.42 35.48
N THR A 96 19.35 8.84 35.65
CA THR A 96 18.69 8.93 36.97
C THR A 96 18.45 7.55 37.59
N ARG A 97 18.38 6.48 36.82
CA ARG A 97 18.19 5.11 37.29
C ARG A 97 19.52 4.43 37.69
N ILE A 98 20.60 4.70 36.95
CA ILE A 98 21.90 4.08 37.22
C ILE A 98 22.64 4.77 38.39
N PHE A 99 22.51 6.09 38.47
CA PHE A 99 23.27 6.91 39.44
C PHE A 99 22.40 7.76 40.36
N PRO A 100 21.33 7.23 41.00
CA PRO A 100 20.41 8.03 41.80
C PRO A 100 21.09 8.70 43.02
N SER A 101 21.93 7.97 43.74
CA SER A 101 22.64 8.46 44.93
C SER A 101 23.68 9.51 44.59
N ALA A 102 24.43 9.33 43.51
CA ALA A 102 25.44 10.29 43.08
C ALA A 102 24.80 11.62 42.65
N ILE A 103 23.65 11.56 41.98
CA ILE A 103 22.93 12.74 41.54
C ILE A 103 22.33 13.49 42.75
N CYS A 104 21.68 12.80 43.67
CA CYS A 104 21.12 13.42 44.89
C CYS A 104 22.21 14.03 45.81
N SER A 105 23.39 13.44 45.84
CA SER A 105 24.51 14.02 46.63
C SER A 105 25.10 15.27 45.98
N ALA A 106 25.12 15.33 44.64
CA ALA A 106 25.62 16.50 43.90
C ALA A 106 24.60 17.66 43.86
N VAL A 107 23.31 17.36 43.76
CA VAL A 107 22.22 18.36 43.64
C VAL A 107 21.05 17.91 44.53
N PRO A 108 20.85 18.52 45.71
CA PRO A 108 19.80 18.15 46.66
C PRO A 108 18.37 18.19 46.07
N PHE A 109 18.10 19.09 45.15
CA PHE A 109 16.79 19.24 44.48
C PHE A 109 16.69 18.47 43.15
N ALA A 110 17.62 17.58 42.85
CA ALA A 110 17.66 16.83 41.59
C ALA A 110 16.34 16.07 41.23
N PRO A 111 15.66 15.39 42.19
CA PRO A 111 14.39 14.72 41.84
C PRO A 111 13.29 15.67 41.41
N ALA A 112 13.16 16.85 42.07
CA ALA A 112 12.19 17.85 41.70
C ALA A 112 12.56 18.53 40.36
N ALA A 113 13.84 18.84 40.13
CA ALA A 113 14.33 19.37 38.87
C ALA A 113 14.09 18.37 37.70
N TYR A 114 14.29 17.08 37.94
CA TYR A 114 13.99 16.03 36.96
C TYR A 114 12.51 15.99 36.61
N ALA A 115 11.61 16.04 37.60
CA ALA A 115 10.17 16.07 37.37
C ALA A 115 9.72 17.30 36.56
N ILE A 116 10.28 18.49 36.89
CA ILE A 116 10.02 19.73 36.15
C ILE A 116 10.52 19.63 34.72
N LEU A 117 11.71 19.08 34.50
CA LEU A 117 12.27 18.88 33.17
C LEU A 117 11.45 17.91 32.34
N LEU A 118 11.02 16.78 32.94
CA LEU A 118 10.11 15.85 32.29
C LEU A 118 8.77 16.50 31.93
N PHE A 119 8.22 17.35 32.83
CA PHE A 119 7.00 18.09 32.54
C PHE A 119 7.16 18.98 31.31
N ILE A 120 8.24 19.75 31.23
CA ILE A 120 8.51 20.64 30.10
C ILE A 120 8.68 19.84 28.80
N LEU A 121 9.46 18.77 28.83
CA LEU A 121 9.69 17.92 27.66
C LEU A 121 8.41 17.21 27.21
N MET A 122 7.59 16.75 28.14
CA MET A 122 6.30 16.11 27.84
C MET A 122 5.31 17.12 27.27
N ALA A 123 5.20 18.32 27.86
CA ALA A 123 4.37 19.39 27.34
C ALA A 123 4.80 19.79 25.92
N ALA A 124 6.10 19.96 25.70
CA ALA A 124 6.64 20.24 24.36
C ALA A 124 6.31 19.11 23.36
N SER A 125 6.43 17.84 23.78
CA SER A 125 6.07 16.71 22.94
C SER A 125 4.58 16.67 22.58
N LEU A 126 3.68 16.96 23.56
CA LEU A 126 2.24 17.00 23.31
C LEU A 126 1.83 18.15 22.36
N VAL A 127 2.42 19.35 22.57
CA VAL A 127 2.20 20.50 21.68
C VAL A 127 2.70 20.21 20.26
N LEU A 128 3.90 19.66 20.13
CA LEU A 128 4.47 19.27 18.83
C LEU A 128 3.60 18.24 18.10
N ASN A 129 2.99 17.32 18.85
CA ASN A 129 2.13 16.25 18.33
C ASN A 129 0.63 16.53 18.51
N ARG A 130 0.23 17.82 18.63
CA ARG A 130 -1.15 18.23 18.86
C ARG A 130 -2.16 17.58 17.91
N VAL A 131 -1.81 17.47 16.62
CA VAL A 131 -2.66 16.84 15.61
C VAL A 131 -2.91 15.36 15.94
N ALA A 132 -1.87 14.60 16.28
CA ALA A 132 -2.01 13.20 16.69
C ALA A 132 -2.77 13.05 18.01
N MET A 133 -2.62 13.99 18.94
CA MET A 133 -3.38 14.05 20.19
C MET A 133 -4.88 14.24 19.93
N LEU A 134 -5.24 15.25 19.14
CA LEU A 134 -6.64 15.54 18.82
C LEU A 134 -7.28 14.45 17.98
N SER A 135 -6.58 13.98 16.93
CA SER A 135 -7.08 12.88 16.08
C SER A 135 -7.24 11.56 16.84
N GLY A 136 -6.37 11.32 17.83
CA GLY A 136 -6.40 10.10 18.64
C GLY A 136 -7.47 10.12 19.75
N LEU A 137 -7.69 11.26 20.42
CA LEU A 137 -8.66 11.37 21.52
C LEU A 137 -10.10 11.58 21.04
N SER A 138 -10.29 12.27 19.90
CA SER A 138 -11.63 12.55 19.37
C SER A 138 -12.48 11.30 19.10
N PRO A 139 -11.98 10.22 18.48
CA PRO A 139 -12.79 9.02 18.24
C PRO A 139 -13.19 8.26 19.51
N LEU A 140 -12.43 8.41 20.62
CA LEU A 140 -12.74 7.75 21.88
C LEU A 140 -14.07 8.19 22.49
N VAL A 141 -14.51 9.41 22.20
CA VAL A 141 -15.83 9.90 22.64
C VAL A 141 -16.96 9.00 22.11
N HIS A 142 -16.75 8.38 20.94
CA HIS A 142 -17.68 7.44 20.32
C HIS A 142 -17.26 5.97 20.48
N ILE A 143 -16.34 5.68 21.43
CA ILE A 143 -15.80 4.33 21.68
C ILE A 143 -15.16 3.74 20.40
N LYS A 144 -14.61 4.61 19.56
CA LYS A 144 -13.83 4.24 18.37
C LYS A 144 -12.37 4.60 18.60
N GLY A 145 -11.49 3.92 17.91
CA GLY A 145 -10.06 4.21 17.95
C GLY A 145 -9.47 4.39 16.55
N ASN A 146 -8.25 4.88 16.50
CA ASN A 146 -7.41 4.92 15.33
C ASN A 146 -5.95 4.66 15.74
N SER A 147 -5.03 4.69 14.79
CA SER A 147 -3.60 4.46 15.05
C SER A 147 -2.97 5.46 16.03
N ASP A 148 -3.55 6.67 16.18
CA ASP A 148 -3.07 7.70 17.09
C ASP A 148 -3.63 7.54 18.52
N THR A 149 -4.76 6.83 18.68
CA THR A 149 -5.53 6.79 19.94
C THR A 149 -4.71 6.27 21.12
N ALA A 150 -4.06 5.12 20.97
CA ALA A 150 -3.29 4.52 22.07
C ALA A 150 -2.12 5.43 22.50
N VAL A 151 -1.46 6.05 21.52
CA VAL A 151 -0.34 6.97 21.77
C VAL A 151 -0.81 8.23 22.46
N ALA A 152 -1.96 8.79 22.04
CA ALA A 152 -2.56 9.98 22.61
C ALA A 152 -3.00 9.76 24.07
N VAL A 153 -3.64 8.62 24.36
CA VAL A 153 -4.07 8.25 25.72
C VAL A 153 -2.85 8.08 26.64
N ALA A 154 -1.82 7.35 26.20
CA ALA A 154 -0.61 7.18 27.00
C ALA A 154 0.14 8.50 27.22
N GLY A 155 0.17 9.39 26.20
CA GLY A 155 0.71 10.72 26.32
C GLY A 155 -0.02 11.58 27.36
N ALA A 156 -1.36 11.57 27.31
CA ALA A 156 -2.18 12.26 28.29
C ALA A 156 -2.01 11.68 29.71
N ALA A 157 -2.01 10.35 29.84
CA ALA A 157 -1.79 9.66 31.11
C ALA A 157 -0.43 9.98 31.73
N GLY A 158 0.66 9.99 30.92
CA GLY A 158 1.98 10.39 31.37
C GLY A 158 2.05 11.83 31.84
N MET A 159 1.37 12.75 31.17
CA MET A 159 1.28 14.16 31.59
C MET A 159 0.53 14.30 32.92
N VAL A 160 -0.61 13.63 33.08
CA VAL A 160 -1.40 13.63 34.34
C VAL A 160 -0.57 13.04 35.48
N GLN A 161 0.18 11.96 35.25
CA GLN A 161 1.07 11.35 36.23
C GLN A 161 2.10 12.38 36.76
N ILE A 162 2.77 13.13 35.87
CA ILE A 162 3.72 14.15 36.29
C ILE A 162 3.04 15.25 37.12
N ILE A 163 1.90 15.74 36.68
CA ILE A 163 1.14 16.78 37.38
C ILE A 163 0.78 16.33 38.79
N VAL A 164 0.26 15.10 38.94
CA VAL A 164 -0.15 14.57 40.25
C VAL A 164 1.05 14.38 41.16
N SER A 165 2.22 14.01 40.64
CA SER A 165 3.46 13.88 41.43
C SER A 165 3.86 15.19 42.10
N PHE A 166 3.55 16.36 41.53
CA PHE A 166 3.79 17.65 42.15
C PHE A 166 2.91 17.94 43.38
N PHE A 167 1.72 17.33 43.43
CA PHE A 167 0.81 17.46 44.59
C PHE A 167 1.16 16.48 45.72
N CYS A 168 1.88 15.40 45.39
CA CYS A 168 2.35 14.39 46.35
C CYS A 168 3.78 14.68 46.77
N LEU A 169 4.05 15.87 47.33
CA LEU A 169 5.39 16.42 47.59
C LEU A 169 6.30 15.55 48.47
N GLY A 170 5.74 14.62 49.26
CA GLY A 170 6.53 13.69 50.09
C GLY A 170 7.42 12.73 49.29
N ASP A 171 7.01 12.41 48.08
CA ASP A 171 7.69 11.44 47.19
C ASP A 171 8.79 12.07 46.35
N LEU A 172 8.90 13.42 46.34
CA LEU A 172 9.91 14.15 45.56
C LEU A 172 11.28 14.23 46.23
N ASN A 173 11.43 13.74 47.45
CA ASN A 173 12.71 13.75 48.18
C ASN A 173 13.70 12.68 47.74
N GLY A 174 13.36 11.88 46.73
CA GLY A 174 14.21 10.88 46.13
C GLY A 174 13.65 10.46 44.75
N PHE A 175 14.45 9.69 43.97
CA PHE A 175 13.98 9.14 42.69
C PHE A 175 13.07 7.89 42.91
N HIS A 176 12.08 8.02 43.81
CA HIS A 176 11.15 6.93 44.15
C HIS A 176 10.02 6.79 43.15
N VAL A 177 9.63 7.90 42.49
CA VAL A 177 8.54 7.90 41.48
C VAL A 177 9.06 7.41 40.13
N ASN A 178 8.38 6.40 39.57
CA ASN A 178 8.64 5.91 38.22
C ASN A 178 7.76 6.65 37.23
N TYR A 179 8.35 7.52 36.39
CA TYR A 179 7.64 8.21 35.32
C TYR A 179 7.64 7.35 34.06
N TYR A 180 6.44 7.04 33.54
CA TYR A 180 6.26 6.19 32.36
C TYR A 180 6.17 6.99 31.06
N THR A 181 6.95 8.08 30.95
CA THR A 181 6.92 9.05 29.83
C THR A 181 7.74 8.64 28.62
N VAL A 182 8.74 7.76 28.82
CA VAL A 182 9.65 7.29 27.75
C VAL A 182 8.89 6.62 26.61
N ILE A 183 7.98 5.69 26.94
CA ILE A 183 7.24 4.90 25.96
C ILE A 183 6.33 5.77 25.09
N PRO A 184 5.46 6.64 25.65
CA PRO A 184 4.67 7.56 24.83
C PRO A 184 5.49 8.47 23.92
N MET A 185 6.64 8.97 24.39
CA MET A 185 7.49 9.83 23.56
C MET A 185 8.14 9.09 22.40
N LEU A 186 8.63 7.86 22.65
CA LEU A 186 9.10 6.97 21.58
C LEU A 186 7.98 6.61 20.61
N ALA A 187 6.76 6.41 21.11
CA ALA A 187 5.60 6.11 20.29
C ALA A 187 5.21 7.30 19.40
N PHE A 188 5.24 8.54 19.90
CA PHE A 188 5.03 9.73 19.07
C PHE A 188 6.10 9.87 17.98
N PHE A 189 7.36 9.61 18.30
CA PHE A 189 8.42 9.60 17.30
C PHE A 189 8.18 8.55 16.23
N ALA A 190 7.96 7.29 16.61
CA ALA A 190 7.73 6.20 15.67
C ALA A 190 6.47 6.41 14.81
N ASN A 191 5.41 6.97 15.40
CA ASN A 191 4.18 7.34 14.69
C ASN A 191 4.43 8.40 13.61
N ASN A 192 5.16 9.47 13.95
CA ASN A 192 5.54 10.51 12.99
C ASN A 192 6.39 9.95 11.85
N VAL A 193 7.36 9.07 12.16
CA VAL A 193 8.18 8.40 11.14
C VAL A 193 7.31 7.52 10.26
N GLY A 194 6.36 6.76 10.82
CA GLY A 194 5.41 5.94 10.06
C GLY A 194 4.58 6.77 9.08
N LYS A 195 4.02 7.91 9.54
CA LYS A 195 3.30 8.87 8.68
C LYS A 195 4.20 9.48 7.60
N LEU A 196 5.45 9.81 7.94
CA LEU A 196 6.42 10.32 6.97
C LEU A 196 6.69 9.28 5.87
N TYR A 197 6.88 8.01 6.22
CA TYR A 197 7.07 6.95 5.22
C TYR A 197 5.85 6.77 4.32
N MET A 198 4.64 6.91 4.86
CA MET A 198 3.39 6.87 4.09
C MET A 198 3.35 7.99 3.05
N VAL A 199 3.57 9.25 3.45
CA VAL A 199 3.51 10.40 2.52
C VAL A 199 4.65 10.34 1.49
N LEU A 200 5.85 9.89 1.88
CA LEU A 200 6.95 9.67 0.96
C LEU A 200 6.62 8.60 -0.09
N ARG A 201 5.94 7.51 0.29
CA ARG A 201 5.45 6.49 -0.63
C ARG A 201 4.45 7.09 -1.63
N VAL A 202 3.48 7.85 -1.13
CA VAL A 202 2.48 8.51 -1.98
C VAL A 202 3.14 9.46 -2.98
N LYS A 203 4.13 10.24 -2.54
CA LYS A 203 4.88 11.14 -3.43
C LYS A 203 5.66 10.38 -4.52
N ASP A 204 6.37 9.30 -4.13
CA ASP A 204 7.14 8.50 -5.08
C ASP A 204 6.21 7.88 -6.14
N ASN A 205 5.07 7.33 -5.72
CA ASN A 205 4.02 6.81 -6.60
C ASN A 205 3.38 7.90 -7.46
N PHE A 206 3.12 9.08 -6.89
CA PHE A 206 2.50 10.19 -7.61
C PHE A 206 3.37 10.68 -8.78
N LYS A 207 4.68 10.75 -8.60
CA LYS A 207 5.61 11.05 -9.68
C LYS A 207 5.54 10.06 -10.84
N PHE A 208 5.27 8.79 -10.55
CA PHE A 208 5.06 7.77 -11.57
C PHE A 208 3.71 7.99 -12.28
N VAL A 209 2.65 8.26 -11.51
CA VAL A 209 1.30 8.50 -12.07
C VAL A 209 1.27 9.75 -12.96
N SER A 210 1.93 10.84 -12.56
CA SER A 210 1.97 12.09 -13.32
C SER A 210 2.97 12.07 -14.48
N SER A 211 3.83 11.05 -14.60
CA SER A 211 4.81 10.95 -15.69
C SER A 211 4.13 10.84 -17.05
N LYS A 212 4.79 11.38 -18.09
CA LYS A 212 4.36 11.26 -19.48
C LYS A 212 4.67 9.85 -19.99
N GLY A 213 3.69 9.13 -20.49
CA GLY A 213 3.85 7.79 -21.02
C GLY A 213 2.58 6.98 -20.99
N GLN A 214 2.56 5.88 -21.72
CA GLN A 214 1.46 4.94 -21.66
C GLN A 214 1.47 4.22 -20.31
N LYS A 215 0.31 4.16 -19.69
CA LYS A 215 0.12 3.49 -18.41
C LYS A 215 -1.01 2.48 -18.52
N TYR A 216 -0.87 1.41 -17.78
CA TYR A 216 -1.88 0.37 -17.66
C TYR A 216 -2.30 0.26 -16.21
N ALA A 217 -3.59 0.12 -15.98
CA ALA A 217 -4.16 -0.14 -14.66
C ALA A 217 -4.82 -1.51 -14.63
N SER A 218 -4.57 -2.25 -13.57
CA SER A 218 -5.26 -3.51 -13.34
C SER A 218 -6.67 -3.26 -12.80
N LYS A 219 -7.66 -3.88 -13.40
CA LYS A 219 -9.07 -3.83 -12.98
C LYS A 219 -9.61 -5.23 -12.79
N ILE A 220 -10.49 -5.39 -11.81
CA ILE A 220 -11.26 -6.63 -11.67
C ILE A 220 -12.37 -6.66 -12.71
N TYR A 221 -12.56 -7.82 -13.31
CA TYR A 221 -13.63 -8.06 -14.27
C TYR A 221 -14.93 -8.34 -13.51
N ASN A 222 -15.89 -7.44 -13.64
CA ASN A 222 -17.13 -7.48 -12.82
C ASN A 222 -18.22 -8.44 -13.38
N ASN A 223 -18.01 -9.04 -14.55
CA ASN A 223 -18.99 -9.94 -15.14
C ASN A 223 -18.64 -11.40 -14.78
N GLU A 224 -19.33 -11.94 -13.77
CA GLU A 224 -19.09 -13.29 -13.25
C GLU A 224 -19.35 -14.38 -14.31
N SER A 225 -20.32 -14.20 -15.19
CA SER A 225 -20.65 -15.20 -16.23
C SER A 225 -19.54 -15.30 -17.29
N VAL A 226 -18.94 -14.18 -17.68
CA VAL A 226 -17.83 -14.16 -18.64
C VAL A 226 -16.55 -14.66 -17.96
N ALA A 227 -16.32 -14.30 -16.69
CA ALA A 227 -15.20 -14.84 -15.92
C ALA A 227 -15.27 -16.37 -15.80
N MET A 228 -16.47 -16.92 -15.58
CA MET A 228 -16.67 -18.39 -15.58
C MET A 228 -16.40 -19.00 -16.95
N GLN A 229 -16.79 -18.34 -18.05
CA GLN A 229 -16.50 -18.85 -19.39
C GLN A 229 -15.00 -18.86 -19.69
N MET A 230 -14.29 -17.78 -19.31
CA MET A 230 -12.83 -17.66 -19.50
C MET A 230 -12.06 -18.73 -18.72
N MET A 231 -12.59 -19.18 -17.59
CA MET A 231 -11.96 -20.17 -16.71
C MET A 231 -12.64 -21.55 -16.83
N SER A 232 -13.42 -21.79 -17.89
CA SER A 232 -14.05 -23.10 -18.11
C SER A 232 -12.97 -24.15 -18.27
N GLY A 233 -13.12 -25.29 -17.57
CA GLY A 233 -12.12 -26.36 -17.52
C GLY A 233 -11.12 -26.25 -16.36
N THR A 234 -11.13 -25.18 -15.58
CA THR A 234 -10.36 -25.08 -14.32
C THR A 234 -11.21 -25.49 -13.12
N ALA A 235 -10.56 -25.83 -11.99
CA ALA A 235 -11.23 -26.21 -10.76
C ALA A 235 -11.80 -25.00 -9.95
N ALA A 236 -11.87 -23.82 -10.54
CA ALA A 236 -12.30 -22.61 -9.85
C ALA A 236 -13.83 -22.46 -9.88
N ASP A 237 -14.48 -22.56 -8.71
CA ASP A 237 -15.94 -22.40 -8.59
C ASP A 237 -16.41 -20.96 -8.84
N ARG A 238 -15.61 -19.96 -8.43
CA ARG A 238 -15.89 -18.53 -8.62
C ARG A 238 -14.61 -17.78 -8.97
N PRO A 239 -14.21 -17.74 -10.23
CA PRO A 239 -12.99 -17.08 -10.64
C PRO A 239 -13.13 -15.57 -10.53
N ILE A 240 -12.14 -14.91 -9.91
CA ILE A 240 -11.97 -13.47 -9.93
C ILE A 240 -10.84 -13.16 -10.89
N ILE A 241 -11.17 -12.53 -12.00
CA ILE A 241 -10.19 -12.18 -13.05
C ILE A 241 -9.86 -10.70 -12.95
N ALA A 242 -8.58 -10.39 -12.92
CA ALA A 242 -8.06 -9.04 -13.10
C ALA A 242 -7.42 -8.94 -14.48
N TYR A 243 -7.66 -7.83 -15.16
CA TYR A 243 -7.09 -7.54 -16.47
C TYR A 243 -6.41 -6.18 -16.48
N GLN A 244 -5.45 -5.99 -17.35
CA GLN A 244 -4.82 -4.69 -17.58
C GLN A 244 -5.55 -3.91 -18.67
N HIS A 245 -5.83 -2.64 -18.42
CA HIS A 245 -6.37 -1.75 -19.43
C HIS A 245 -5.55 -0.47 -19.49
N LYS A 246 -5.47 0.11 -20.67
CA LYS A 246 -4.77 1.37 -20.91
C LYS A 246 -5.50 2.51 -20.21
N THR A 247 -4.76 3.31 -19.45
CA THR A 247 -5.29 4.49 -18.76
C THR A 247 -4.33 5.67 -18.87
N LYS A 248 -4.86 6.89 -18.78
CA LYS A 248 -4.02 8.08 -18.66
C LYS A 248 -3.56 8.26 -17.21
N PHE A 249 -4.44 8.01 -16.25
CA PHE A 249 -4.16 8.03 -14.81
C PHE A 249 -5.16 7.13 -14.07
N PRO A 250 -4.79 6.55 -12.91
CA PRO A 250 -5.71 5.76 -12.08
C PRO A 250 -6.71 6.68 -11.38
N SER A 251 -8.00 6.37 -11.45
CA SER A 251 -9.04 7.06 -10.69
C SER A 251 -8.89 6.82 -9.18
N ASN A 252 -9.23 7.81 -8.38
CA ASN A 252 -9.18 7.75 -6.91
C ASN A 252 -7.77 7.41 -6.36
N PHE A 253 -6.71 7.92 -6.99
CA PHE A 253 -5.33 7.59 -6.64
C PHE A 253 -5.01 7.96 -5.18
N LEU A 254 -5.29 9.21 -4.76
CA LEU A 254 -5.02 9.67 -3.40
C LEU A 254 -5.87 8.92 -2.38
N LYS A 255 -7.16 8.74 -2.66
CA LYS A 255 -8.08 7.99 -1.80
C LYS A 255 -7.60 6.56 -1.54
N ILE A 256 -7.14 5.84 -2.57
CA ILE A 256 -6.61 4.48 -2.43
C ILE A 256 -5.26 4.49 -1.73
N SER A 257 -4.41 5.49 -2.02
CA SER A 257 -3.07 5.61 -1.42
C SER A 257 -3.10 5.84 0.09
N TYR A 258 -4.12 6.55 0.58
CA TYR A 258 -4.35 6.83 2.01
C TYR A 258 -5.41 5.92 2.65
N ALA A 259 -5.90 4.91 1.93
CA ALA A 259 -6.87 3.98 2.50
C ALA A 259 -6.29 3.22 3.71
N PRO A 260 -7.14 2.90 4.70
CA PRO A 260 -6.72 2.22 5.93
C PRO A 260 -5.93 0.94 5.66
N ASP A 261 -4.92 0.70 6.46
CA ASP A 261 -4.13 -0.51 6.47
C ASP A 261 -4.54 -1.44 7.63
N PRO A 262 -4.06 -2.70 7.69
CA PRO A 262 -4.44 -3.63 8.76
C PRO A 262 -4.04 -3.17 10.16
N SER A 263 -2.98 -2.35 10.26
CA SER A 263 -2.56 -1.80 11.55
C SER A 263 -3.58 -0.80 12.08
N GLU A 264 -4.23 -0.05 11.20
CA GLU A 264 -5.27 0.89 11.53
C GLU A 264 -6.58 0.18 11.92
N ASP A 265 -6.95 -0.86 11.20
CA ASP A 265 -8.09 -1.72 11.56
C ASP A 265 -7.91 -2.36 12.94
N LEU A 266 -6.72 -2.87 13.23
CA LEU A 266 -6.39 -3.45 14.53
C LEU A 266 -6.42 -2.38 15.63
N ALA A 267 -5.78 -1.23 15.40
CA ALA A 267 -5.71 -0.12 16.35
C ALA A 267 -7.12 0.43 16.66
N SER A 268 -8.00 0.52 15.66
CA SER A 268 -9.38 1.00 15.85
C SER A 268 -10.18 0.16 16.84
N LYS A 269 -9.92 -1.13 16.92
CA LYS A 269 -10.57 -2.09 17.81
C LYS A 269 -9.87 -2.20 19.17
N LEU A 270 -8.54 -2.32 19.16
CA LEU A 270 -7.77 -2.55 20.39
C LEU A 270 -7.61 -1.30 21.25
N ALA A 271 -7.43 -0.11 20.66
CA ALA A 271 -7.19 1.10 21.43
C ALA A 271 -8.32 1.45 22.43
N PRO A 272 -9.62 1.44 22.07
CA PRO A 272 -10.68 1.65 23.06
C PRO A 272 -10.75 0.55 24.10
N ILE A 273 -10.56 -0.72 23.73
CA ILE A 273 -10.57 -1.85 24.66
C ILE A 273 -9.45 -1.71 25.70
N THR A 274 -8.23 -1.46 25.27
CA THR A 274 -7.06 -1.29 26.16
C THR A 274 -7.23 -0.06 27.04
N THR A 275 -7.80 1.02 26.54
CA THR A 275 -8.08 2.24 27.32
C THR A 275 -9.09 1.96 28.43
N ILE A 276 -10.22 1.31 28.13
CA ILE A 276 -11.24 0.94 29.12
C ILE A 276 -10.65 -0.04 30.15
N ALA A 277 -9.95 -1.07 29.70
CA ALA A 277 -9.28 -2.02 30.59
C ALA A 277 -8.28 -1.32 31.53
N SER A 278 -7.51 -0.36 31.00
CA SER A 278 -6.54 0.43 31.80
C SER A 278 -7.25 1.22 32.90
N ILE A 279 -8.40 1.83 32.61
CA ILE A 279 -9.20 2.57 33.59
C ILE A 279 -9.72 1.62 34.68
N ILE A 280 -10.29 0.49 34.30
CA ILE A 280 -10.85 -0.48 35.24
C ILE A 280 -9.77 -1.00 36.21
N ILE A 281 -8.61 -1.42 35.66
CA ILE A 281 -7.52 -1.96 36.47
C ILE A 281 -6.93 -0.87 37.37
N ALA A 282 -6.78 0.36 36.89
CA ALA A 282 -6.29 1.49 37.66
C ALA A 282 -7.22 1.81 38.84
N VAL A 283 -8.53 1.83 38.61
CA VAL A 283 -9.55 2.07 39.66
C VAL A 283 -9.50 0.95 40.69
N MET A 284 -9.48 -0.31 40.27
CA MET A 284 -9.36 -1.46 41.18
C MET A 284 -8.10 -1.37 42.06
N TYR A 285 -6.96 -1.02 41.44
CA TYR A 285 -5.69 -0.87 42.17
C TYR A 285 -5.75 0.28 43.19
N GLY A 286 -6.35 1.42 42.79
CA GLY A 286 -6.55 2.58 43.68
C GLY A 286 -7.44 2.28 44.88
N VAL A 287 -8.54 1.48 44.68
CA VAL A 287 -9.38 1.05 45.77
C VAL A 287 -8.63 0.13 46.74
N VAL A 288 -7.84 -0.81 46.23
CA VAL A 288 -7.05 -1.72 47.09
C VAL A 288 -5.98 -0.96 47.90
N LYS A 289 -5.35 0.02 47.28
CA LYS A 289 -4.30 0.87 47.92
C LYS A 289 -4.87 2.04 48.71
N LEU A 290 -6.13 2.35 48.59
CA LEU A 290 -6.78 3.56 49.16
C LEU A 290 -6.06 4.85 48.81
N SER A 291 -5.44 4.91 47.61
CA SER A 291 -4.61 6.00 47.12
C SER A 291 -4.96 6.35 45.69
N PHE A 292 -5.36 7.61 45.49
CA PHE A 292 -5.66 8.13 44.15
C PHE A 292 -4.37 8.29 43.29
N ALA A 293 -3.26 8.64 43.93
CA ALA A 293 -1.97 8.75 43.24
C ALA A 293 -1.49 7.40 42.69
N ASP A 294 -1.67 6.31 43.45
CA ASP A 294 -1.34 4.95 43.02
C ASP A 294 -2.24 4.49 41.87
N ALA A 295 -3.53 4.86 41.89
CA ALA A 295 -4.44 4.59 40.77
C ALA A 295 -3.96 5.27 39.48
N LEU A 296 -3.55 6.53 39.54
CA LEU A 296 -3.06 7.25 38.37
C LEU A 296 -1.70 6.74 37.88
N ASN A 297 -0.80 6.36 38.79
CA ASN A 297 0.44 5.70 38.44
C ASN A 297 0.19 4.37 37.73
N ALA A 298 -0.74 3.55 38.21
CA ALA A 298 -1.15 2.32 37.57
C ALA A 298 -1.77 2.58 36.18
N PHE A 299 -2.62 3.58 36.07
CA PHE A 299 -3.16 4.00 34.77
C PHE A 299 -2.09 4.39 33.77
N ALA A 300 -1.12 5.24 34.17
CA ALA A 300 -0.02 5.65 33.32
C ALA A 300 0.88 4.47 32.92
N LEU A 301 1.13 3.52 33.83
CA LEU A 301 1.88 2.31 33.54
C LEU A 301 1.17 1.44 32.51
N ILE A 302 -0.10 1.13 32.76
CA ILE A 302 -0.86 0.21 31.90
C ILE A 302 -1.05 0.79 30.52
N THR A 303 -1.39 2.07 30.42
CA THR A 303 -1.51 2.75 29.14
C THR A 303 -0.18 2.79 28.38
N ALA A 304 0.94 3.09 29.05
CA ALA A 304 2.26 3.09 28.44
C ALA A 304 2.65 1.70 27.90
N VAL A 305 2.39 0.63 28.67
CA VAL A 305 2.68 -0.75 28.24
C VAL A 305 1.78 -1.21 27.10
N SER A 306 0.54 -0.71 27.06
CA SER A 306 -0.45 -1.08 26.03
C SER A 306 -0.22 -0.37 24.68
N VAL A 307 0.67 0.63 24.60
CA VAL A 307 0.94 1.35 23.35
C VAL A 307 1.74 0.48 22.38
N PRO A 308 1.21 0.21 21.19
CA PRO A 308 1.98 -0.40 20.12
C PRO A 308 2.88 0.67 19.47
N VAL A 309 4.12 0.78 19.94
CA VAL A 309 5.04 1.89 19.66
C VAL A 309 5.29 2.14 18.17
N ALA A 310 5.28 1.11 17.34
CA ALA A 310 5.69 1.20 15.95
C ALA A 310 4.62 0.76 14.93
N THR A 311 3.34 0.84 15.27
CA THR A 311 2.23 0.34 14.44
C THR A 311 2.29 0.85 12.99
N LEU A 312 2.23 2.15 12.80
CA LEU A 312 2.28 2.74 11.45
C LEU A 312 3.62 2.50 10.73
N LEU A 313 4.72 2.47 11.48
CA LEU A 313 6.04 2.24 10.92
C LEU A 313 6.18 0.81 10.41
N SER A 314 5.65 -0.16 11.15
CA SER A 314 5.74 -1.60 10.81
C SER A 314 5.09 -1.94 9.48
N VAL A 315 4.04 -1.23 9.08
CA VAL A 315 3.38 -1.41 7.77
C VAL A 315 3.99 -0.50 6.71
N ASN A 316 4.15 0.79 7.01
CA ASN A 316 4.54 1.76 5.98
C ASN A 316 6.01 1.64 5.53
N ALA A 317 6.92 1.16 6.39
CA ALA A 317 8.31 0.97 6.01
C ALA A 317 8.49 -0.16 4.97
N PRO A 318 7.99 -1.39 5.17
CA PRO A 318 8.09 -2.45 4.17
C PRO A 318 7.28 -2.15 2.91
N VAL A 319 6.07 -1.59 3.02
CA VAL A 319 5.25 -1.23 1.84
C VAL A 319 5.95 -0.16 0.99
N ARG A 320 6.58 0.84 1.61
CA ARG A 320 7.38 1.82 0.87
C ARG A 320 8.57 1.19 0.16
N LYS A 321 9.27 0.24 0.81
CA LYS A 321 10.37 -0.49 0.17
C LYS A 321 9.87 -1.28 -1.03
N LEU A 322 8.75 -1.99 -0.88
CA LEU A 322 8.10 -2.73 -1.97
C LEU A 322 7.75 -1.78 -3.14
N CYS A 323 7.06 -0.66 -2.86
CA CYS A 323 6.73 0.33 -3.89
C CYS A 323 7.97 0.84 -4.63
N LYS A 324 9.07 1.15 -3.93
CA LYS A 324 10.31 1.58 -4.56
C LYS A 324 10.90 0.51 -5.49
N THR A 325 10.86 -0.75 -5.07
CA THR A 325 11.32 -1.86 -5.90
C THR A 325 10.46 -2.00 -7.15
N LEU A 326 9.12 -1.95 -7.00
CA LEU A 326 8.20 -2.03 -8.14
C LEU A 326 8.38 -0.85 -9.11
N LEU A 327 8.57 0.37 -8.59
CA LEU A 327 8.84 1.55 -9.41
C LEU A 327 10.10 1.40 -10.27
N SER A 328 11.13 0.68 -9.79
CA SER A 328 12.34 0.40 -10.58
C SER A 328 12.08 -0.55 -11.75
N TYR A 329 11.02 -1.33 -11.70
CA TYR A 329 10.54 -2.20 -12.78
C TYR A 329 9.39 -1.58 -13.60
N GLY A 330 9.11 -0.29 -13.42
CA GLY A 330 8.05 0.40 -14.14
C GLY A 330 6.62 0.03 -13.67
N SER A 331 6.48 -0.50 -12.47
CA SER A 331 5.20 -0.89 -11.88
C SER A 331 4.93 -0.09 -10.61
N MET A 332 3.65 0.07 -10.24
CA MET A 332 3.24 0.84 -9.07
C MET A 332 2.13 0.13 -8.29
N LEU A 333 2.18 0.25 -6.97
CA LEU A 333 1.13 -0.14 -6.03
C LEU A 333 0.56 1.10 -5.36
N SER A 334 -0.72 1.40 -5.60
CA SER A 334 -1.36 2.64 -5.10
C SER A 334 -1.44 2.66 -3.57
N GLY A 335 -1.72 1.54 -2.92
CA GLY A 335 -1.83 1.45 -1.47
C GLY A 335 -2.03 0.02 -0.98
N TYR A 336 -2.29 -0.14 0.33
CA TYR A 336 -2.51 -1.46 0.91
C TYR A 336 -3.71 -2.22 0.33
N PRO A 337 -4.85 -1.57 -0.03
CA PRO A 337 -5.94 -2.27 -0.72
C PRO A 337 -5.51 -3.01 -1.98
N SER A 338 -4.58 -2.43 -2.75
CA SER A 338 -4.02 -3.10 -3.93
C SER A 338 -3.20 -4.34 -3.56
N VAL A 339 -2.44 -4.29 -2.47
CA VAL A 339 -1.71 -5.46 -1.95
C VAL A 339 -2.69 -6.57 -1.59
N LYS A 340 -3.73 -6.24 -0.81
CA LYS A 340 -4.74 -7.21 -0.37
C LYS A 340 -5.49 -7.85 -1.54
N GLN A 341 -5.72 -7.09 -2.59
CA GLN A 341 -6.45 -7.55 -3.77
C GLN A 341 -5.70 -8.59 -4.58
N PHE A 342 -4.36 -8.48 -4.65
CA PHE A 342 -3.52 -9.33 -5.48
C PHE A 342 -2.67 -10.37 -4.72
N CYS A 343 -2.63 -10.32 -3.38
CA CYS A 343 -1.81 -11.23 -2.59
C CYS A 343 -2.27 -12.71 -2.69
N ASP A 344 -3.54 -12.92 -2.96
CA ASP A 344 -4.16 -14.26 -3.05
C ASP A 344 -4.29 -14.76 -4.51
N SER A 345 -3.59 -14.12 -5.47
CA SER A 345 -3.60 -14.56 -6.87
C SER A 345 -2.96 -15.94 -6.98
N THR A 346 -3.68 -16.89 -7.55
CA THR A 346 -3.27 -18.29 -7.67
C THR A 346 -2.77 -18.65 -9.07
N ALA A 347 -3.12 -17.85 -10.07
CA ALA A 347 -2.73 -18.06 -11.46
C ALA A 347 -2.44 -16.74 -12.17
N ILE A 348 -1.55 -16.78 -13.14
CA ILE A 348 -1.23 -15.67 -14.03
C ILE A 348 -1.41 -16.18 -15.45
N MET A 349 -2.23 -15.47 -16.23
CA MET A 349 -2.39 -15.70 -17.65
C MET A 349 -1.54 -14.67 -18.40
N ILE A 350 -0.63 -15.14 -19.22
CA ILE A 350 0.29 -14.30 -20.00
C ILE A 350 0.09 -14.64 -21.48
N ASP A 351 -0.02 -13.63 -22.34
CA ASP A 351 -0.04 -13.81 -23.78
C ASP A 351 1.32 -14.35 -24.25
N ALA A 352 1.30 -15.37 -25.09
CA ALA A 352 2.52 -15.98 -25.61
C ALA A 352 3.39 -14.98 -26.41
N ASN A 353 2.76 -14.02 -27.09
CA ASN A 353 3.49 -12.96 -27.83
C ASN A 353 4.21 -11.96 -26.90
N GLU A 354 3.71 -11.74 -25.68
CA GLU A 354 4.41 -10.92 -24.68
C GLU A 354 5.59 -11.67 -24.05
N LEU A 355 5.45 -12.99 -23.90
CA LEU A 355 6.50 -13.82 -23.32
C LEU A 355 7.61 -14.13 -24.32
N PHE A 356 7.26 -14.33 -25.58
CA PHE A 356 8.16 -14.63 -26.68
C PHE A 356 8.02 -13.55 -27.78
N PRO A 357 8.64 -12.36 -27.57
CA PRO A 357 8.61 -11.33 -28.59
C PRO A 357 9.27 -11.83 -29.90
N ALA A 358 8.82 -11.30 -31.04
CA ALA A 358 9.27 -11.71 -32.38
C ALA A 358 10.80 -11.83 -32.51
N GLU A 359 11.53 -10.95 -31.82
CA GLU A 359 13.02 -10.90 -31.84
C GLU A 359 13.68 -12.05 -31.05
N SER A 360 12.93 -12.75 -30.20
CA SER A 360 13.46 -13.84 -29.36
C SER A 360 13.38 -15.21 -30.01
N ILE A 361 12.61 -15.32 -31.11
CA ILE A 361 12.42 -16.58 -31.84
C ILE A 361 13.13 -16.47 -33.19
N SER A 362 14.06 -17.38 -33.46
CA SER A 362 14.79 -17.46 -34.73
C SER A 362 14.59 -18.81 -35.37
N LEU A 363 14.41 -18.83 -36.69
CA LEU A 363 14.35 -20.05 -37.48
C LEU A 363 15.80 -20.52 -37.73
N GLU A 364 16.16 -21.67 -37.16
CA GLU A 364 17.52 -22.23 -37.30
C GLU A 364 17.67 -23.12 -38.54
N GLY A 365 16.58 -23.69 -39.02
CA GLY A 365 16.59 -24.50 -40.22
C GLY A 365 15.28 -25.24 -40.46
N ILE A 366 15.06 -25.61 -41.69
CA ILE A 366 13.93 -26.41 -42.17
C ILE A 366 14.50 -27.67 -42.77
N LYS A 367 13.86 -28.81 -42.52
CA LYS A 367 14.21 -30.09 -43.12
C LYS A 367 12.98 -30.82 -43.56
N THR A 368 12.99 -31.28 -44.81
CA THR A 368 11.95 -32.14 -45.40
C THR A 368 12.36 -33.60 -45.35
N PHE A 369 11.39 -34.48 -45.24
CA PHE A 369 11.58 -35.92 -45.13
C PHE A 369 11.09 -36.67 -46.38
N GLU A 370 10.34 -36.03 -47.24
CA GLU A 370 9.85 -36.58 -48.53
C GLU A 370 9.99 -35.52 -49.62
N ASP A 371 9.83 -35.94 -50.92
CA ASP A 371 9.92 -35.05 -52.08
C ASP A 371 8.70 -34.12 -52.27
N TYR A 372 8.19 -33.55 -51.18
CA TYR A 372 7.13 -32.54 -51.26
C TYR A 372 7.70 -31.15 -51.54
N GLY A 373 6.93 -30.35 -52.26
CA GLY A 373 7.28 -28.97 -52.50
C GLY A 373 7.35 -28.19 -51.16
N ILE A 374 8.56 -27.80 -50.77
CA ILE A 374 8.81 -27.11 -49.51
C ILE A 374 7.98 -25.85 -49.41
N ASP A 375 7.90 -25.10 -50.49
CA ASP A 375 7.33 -23.74 -50.52
C ASP A 375 5.83 -23.73 -50.22
N GLU A 376 5.04 -24.63 -50.86
CA GLU A 376 3.59 -24.67 -50.63
C GLU A 376 3.24 -25.18 -49.23
N SER A 377 3.91 -26.22 -48.74
CA SER A 377 3.70 -26.73 -47.38
C SER A 377 4.06 -25.72 -46.32
N LEU A 378 5.17 -25.02 -46.50
CA LEU A 378 5.64 -24.00 -45.59
C LEU A 378 4.66 -22.82 -45.53
N LEU A 379 4.19 -22.32 -46.68
CA LEU A 379 3.22 -21.24 -46.75
C LEU A 379 1.89 -21.61 -46.06
N CYS A 380 1.43 -22.84 -46.22
CA CYS A 380 0.25 -23.36 -45.50
C CYS A 380 0.47 -23.38 -43.99
N GLY A 381 1.62 -23.86 -43.53
CA GLY A 381 1.97 -23.85 -42.10
C GLY A 381 2.06 -22.45 -41.49
N ILE A 382 2.68 -21.52 -42.23
CA ILE A 382 2.77 -20.10 -41.83
C ILE A 382 1.37 -19.48 -41.79
N ALA A 383 0.51 -19.76 -42.75
CA ALA A 383 -0.87 -19.24 -42.77
C ALA A 383 -1.65 -19.66 -41.50
N ILE A 384 -1.54 -20.95 -41.12
CA ILE A 384 -2.18 -21.48 -39.89
C ILE A 384 -1.59 -20.84 -38.63
N LEU A 385 -0.27 -20.70 -38.55
CA LEU A 385 0.40 -20.04 -37.42
C LEU A 385 -0.03 -18.59 -37.29
N LYS A 386 -0.16 -17.85 -38.39
CA LYS A 386 -0.61 -16.43 -38.39
C LYS A 386 -2.08 -16.33 -38.00
N GLU A 387 -2.95 -17.17 -38.51
CA GLU A 387 -4.38 -17.21 -38.15
C GLU A 387 -4.56 -17.51 -36.66
N ALA A 388 -3.75 -18.43 -36.14
CA ALA A 388 -3.70 -18.77 -34.72
C ALA A 388 -3.02 -17.74 -33.85
N GLN A 389 -2.46 -16.66 -34.39
CA GLN A 389 -1.65 -15.65 -33.71
C GLN A 389 -0.50 -16.25 -32.88
N ASN A 390 0.10 -17.33 -33.38
CA ASN A 390 1.19 -18.01 -32.70
C ASN A 390 2.51 -17.25 -32.87
N PRO A 391 3.29 -16.99 -31.80
CA PRO A 391 4.57 -16.26 -31.87
C PRO A 391 5.59 -16.85 -32.83
N ILE A 392 5.55 -18.15 -33.07
CA ILE A 392 6.42 -18.85 -34.05
C ILE A 392 6.24 -18.28 -35.46
N ALA A 393 5.05 -17.76 -35.80
CA ALA A 393 4.80 -17.15 -37.11
C ALA A 393 5.76 -16.01 -37.42
N ASN A 394 6.18 -15.24 -36.40
CA ASN A 394 7.07 -14.10 -36.54
C ASN A 394 8.48 -14.51 -37.05
N ALA A 395 8.93 -15.74 -36.75
CA ALA A 395 10.22 -16.27 -37.23
C ALA A 395 10.24 -16.45 -38.75
N PHE A 396 9.07 -16.50 -39.38
CA PHE A 396 8.92 -16.68 -40.84
C PHE A 396 8.64 -15.36 -41.60
N ASP A 397 8.56 -14.22 -40.92
CA ASP A 397 8.23 -12.96 -41.57
C ASP A 397 9.24 -12.56 -42.67
N SER A 398 10.51 -12.88 -42.49
CA SER A 398 11.54 -12.68 -43.52
C SER A 398 11.32 -13.60 -44.73
N VAL A 399 10.92 -14.82 -44.50
CA VAL A 399 10.63 -15.80 -45.55
C VAL A 399 9.41 -15.37 -46.38
N VAL A 400 8.37 -14.92 -45.71
CA VAL A 400 7.15 -14.40 -46.38
C VAL A 400 7.42 -13.12 -47.15
N ALA A 401 8.30 -12.25 -46.63
CA ALA A 401 8.65 -10.99 -47.32
C ALA A 401 9.50 -11.21 -48.60
N GLU A 402 10.26 -12.28 -48.67
CA GLU A 402 11.06 -12.67 -49.85
C GLU A 402 10.24 -13.42 -50.91
N THR A 403 9.11 -14.04 -50.51
CA THR A 403 8.23 -14.75 -51.39
C THR A 403 7.15 -13.80 -51.90
N GLU A 404 7.08 -13.55 -53.22
CA GLU A 404 6.01 -12.71 -53.81
C GLU A 404 4.61 -13.39 -53.76
N GLU A 405 4.49 -14.56 -53.16
CA GLU A 405 3.27 -15.35 -53.07
C GLU A 405 2.40 -14.88 -51.88
N THR A 406 1.09 -14.83 -52.14
CA THR A 406 0.11 -14.53 -51.11
C THR A 406 -0.16 -15.76 -50.25
N LEU A 407 -0.18 -15.60 -48.91
CA LEU A 407 -0.54 -16.71 -48.02
C LEU A 407 -1.92 -17.28 -48.35
N PRO A 408 -2.12 -18.60 -48.33
CA PRO A 408 -3.39 -19.20 -48.59
C PRO A 408 -4.42 -18.86 -47.50
N GLU A 409 -5.70 -18.80 -47.92
CA GLU A 409 -6.81 -18.52 -47.00
C GLU A 409 -7.07 -19.76 -46.12
N VAL A 410 -7.11 -19.55 -44.80
CA VAL A 410 -7.34 -20.60 -43.81
C VAL A 410 -8.84 -20.72 -43.54
N GLU A 411 -9.43 -21.90 -43.75
CA GLU A 411 -10.86 -22.14 -43.56
C GLU A 411 -11.23 -22.25 -42.07
N SER A 412 -10.40 -22.94 -41.29
CA SER A 412 -10.57 -23.09 -39.83
C SER A 412 -9.27 -23.54 -39.15
N VAL A 413 -9.14 -23.21 -37.88
CA VAL A 413 -8.03 -23.66 -37.02
C VAL A 413 -8.59 -24.25 -35.75
N LEU A 414 -8.13 -25.46 -35.39
CA LEU A 414 -8.43 -26.15 -34.16
C LEU A 414 -7.14 -26.18 -33.29
N TYR A 415 -7.27 -25.77 -32.05
CA TYR A 415 -6.20 -25.90 -31.08
C TYR A 415 -6.27 -27.27 -30.40
N GLU A 416 -5.18 -28.01 -30.46
CA GLU A 416 -4.99 -29.23 -29.69
C GLU A 416 -4.10 -28.89 -28.50
N ASP A 417 -4.69 -28.94 -27.31
CA ASP A 417 -4.01 -28.49 -26.07
C ASP A 417 -2.67 -29.20 -25.88
N GLU A 418 -1.62 -28.38 -25.65
CA GLU A 418 -0.23 -28.78 -25.41
C GLU A 418 0.50 -29.43 -26.58
N ILE A 419 -0.18 -29.81 -27.67
CA ILE A 419 0.44 -30.58 -28.76
C ILE A 419 0.51 -29.83 -30.09
N GLY A 420 -0.38 -28.86 -30.38
CA GLY A 420 -0.26 -28.03 -31.59
C GLY A 420 -1.56 -27.56 -32.19
N LEU A 421 -1.52 -27.29 -33.51
CA LEU A 421 -2.59 -26.73 -34.31
C LEU A 421 -2.99 -27.68 -35.44
N VAL A 422 -4.27 -27.72 -35.74
CA VAL A 422 -4.83 -28.43 -36.89
C VAL A 422 -5.59 -27.41 -37.71
N GLY A 423 -5.16 -27.15 -38.93
CA GLY A 423 -5.83 -26.23 -39.84
C GLY A 423 -6.36 -26.89 -41.08
N TRP A 424 -7.31 -26.22 -41.75
CA TRP A 424 -7.85 -26.61 -43.04
C TRP A 424 -7.63 -25.51 -44.07
N ILE A 425 -7.00 -25.87 -45.19
CA ILE A 425 -6.73 -25.01 -46.34
C ILE A 425 -7.11 -25.76 -47.58
N LYS A 426 -8.00 -25.23 -48.41
CA LYS A 426 -8.52 -25.88 -49.64
C LYS A 426 -9.04 -27.31 -49.38
N SER A 427 -9.71 -27.51 -48.25
CA SER A 427 -10.21 -28.80 -47.77
C SER A 427 -9.11 -29.83 -47.41
N GLU A 428 -7.86 -29.49 -47.42
CA GLU A 428 -6.75 -30.29 -46.93
C GLU A 428 -6.45 -29.99 -45.46
N ARG A 429 -6.15 -31.07 -44.71
CA ARG A 429 -5.85 -30.93 -43.29
C ARG A 429 -4.34 -30.80 -43.10
N ILE A 430 -3.94 -29.76 -42.43
CA ILE A 430 -2.54 -29.43 -42.16
C ILE A 430 -2.33 -29.42 -40.66
N LEU A 431 -1.25 -30.04 -40.22
CA LEU A 431 -0.88 -30.17 -38.80
C LEU A 431 0.38 -29.39 -38.53
N VAL A 432 0.36 -28.55 -37.48
CA VAL A 432 1.56 -27.80 -37.04
C VAL A 432 1.73 -28.03 -35.53
N GLY A 433 2.79 -28.75 -35.13
CA GLY A 433 2.96 -29.00 -33.71
C GLY A 433 4.07 -29.98 -33.32
N SER A 434 3.89 -30.58 -32.16
CA SER A 434 4.83 -31.55 -31.60
C SER A 434 4.72 -32.95 -32.29
N ARG A 435 5.69 -33.82 -32.01
CA ARG A 435 5.64 -35.25 -32.38
C ARG A 435 4.33 -35.89 -31.96
N THR A 436 3.84 -35.59 -30.77
CA THR A 436 2.59 -36.14 -30.21
C THR A 436 1.38 -35.83 -31.10
N LEU A 437 1.34 -34.62 -31.70
CA LEU A 437 0.29 -34.25 -32.65
C LEU A 437 0.34 -35.14 -33.89
N MET A 438 1.53 -35.34 -34.46
CA MET A 438 1.70 -36.19 -35.65
C MET A 438 1.31 -37.61 -35.39
N GLU A 439 1.73 -38.18 -34.28
CA GLU A 439 1.37 -39.55 -33.85
C GLU A 439 -0.16 -39.69 -33.62
N LYS A 440 -0.80 -38.70 -33.00
CA LYS A 440 -2.26 -38.66 -32.80
C LYS A 440 -3.03 -38.75 -34.12
N TYR A 441 -2.52 -38.12 -35.14
CA TYR A 441 -3.12 -38.14 -36.48
C TYR A 441 -2.52 -39.17 -37.44
N SER A 442 -1.71 -40.13 -36.91
CA SER A 442 -1.09 -41.22 -37.64
C SER A 442 -0.17 -40.79 -38.79
N VAL A 443 0.54 -39.68 -38.59
CA VAL A 443 1.60 -39.19 -39.49
C VAL A 443 2.92 -39.80 -39.07
N GLU A 444 3.68 -40.37 -40.01
CA GLU A 444 5.01 -40.92 -39.71
C GLU A 444 6.01 -39.80 -39.38
N VAL A 445 6.71 -39.98 -38.27
CA VAL A 445 7.72 -39.03 -37.78
C VAL A 445 9.10 -39.70 -37.72
N PRO A 446 10.19 -38.95 -37.87
CA PRO A 446 11.53 -39.48 -37.76
C PRO A 446 11.81 -40.10 -36.40
N ASN A 447 12.88 -40.94 -36.31
CA ASN A 447 13.29 -41.55 -35.06
C ASN A 447 13.56 -40.47 -33.97
N MET A 448 13.24 -40.77 -32.71
CA MET A 448 13.35 -39.85 -31.58
C MET A 448 14.78 -39.31 -31.36
N GLU A 449 15.80 -40.12 -31.69
CA GLU A 449 17.19 -39.70 -31.64
C GLU A 449 17.49 -38.44 -32.50
N TYR A 450 16.71 -38.26 -33.57
CA TYR A 450 16.83 -37.09 -34.45
C TYR A 450 16.36 -35.83 -33.76
N GLU A 451 15.29 -35.88 -33.01
CA GLU A 451 14.72 -34.78 -32.25
C GLU A 451 15.62 -34.44 -31.04
N GLU A 452 16.09 -35.45 -30.30
CA GLU A 452 16.98 -35.33 -29.17
C GLU A 452 18.28 -34.58 -29.51
N LYS A 453 18.78 -34.76 -30.71
CA LYS A 453 19.98 -34.05 -31.20
C LYS A 453 19.81 -32.54 -31.18
N TYR A 454 18.63 -32.03 -31.48
CA TYR A 454 18.35 -30.60 -31.51
C TYR A 454 17.87 -30.07 -30.15
N THR A 455 17.01 -30.83 -29.47
CA THR A 455 16.52 -30.42 -28.14
C THR A 455 17.64 -30.39 -27.10
N SER A 456 18.62 -31.28 -27.18
CA SER A 456 19.83 -31.22 -26.32
C SER A 456 20.67 -29.94 -26.51
N GLN A 457 20.52 -29.25 -27.66
CA GLN A 457 21.17 -27.97 -27.97
C GLN A 457 20.32 -26.76 -27.56
N GLY A 458 19.18 -27.00 -26.89
CA GLY A 458 18.24 -25.94 -26.50
C GLY A 458 17.35 -25.44 -27.65
N ARG A 459 17.27 -26.18 -28.75
CA ARG A 459 16.39 -25.87 -29.90
C ARG A 459 15.04 -26.57 -29.75
N GLN A 460 13.98 -25.92 -30.19
CA GLN A 460 12.66 -26.55 -30.29
C GLN A 460 12.43 -27.11 -31.69
N VAL A 461 11.87 -28.29 -31.76
CA VAL A 461 11.47 -28.94 -33.03
C VAL A 461 9.95 -28.82 -33.17
N THR A 462 9.53 -28.30 -34.31
CA THR A 462 8.11 -28.20 -34.69
C THR A 462 7.92 -28.95 -36.01
N TYR A 463 6.96 -29.81 -36.06
CA TYR A 463 6.58 -30.59 -37.25
C TYR A 463 5.47 -29.87 -38.00
N LEU A 464 5.53 -29.98 -39.32
CA LEU A 464 4.52 -29.52 -40.24
C LEU A 464 4.12 -30.68 -41.16
#